data_e3f1af2a7d47d0484c97bd65284f9115
#
_entry.id   e3f1af2a7d47d0484c97bd65284f9115
#
_cell.length_a   1.000
_cell.length_b   1.000
_cell.length_c   1.000
_cell.angle_alpha   90.00
_cell.angle_beta   90.00
_cell.angle_gamma   90.00
#
_symmetry.space_group_name_H-M   'P 1'
#
loop_
_entity.id
_entity.type
_entity.pdbx_description
1 polymer ?
#
loop_
_entity_poly.entity_id
_entity_poly.type
_entity_poly.pdbx_seq_one_letter_code
_entity_poly.pdbx_strand_id
1 'polypeptide(L)'
;LEDIRNYREAKMQGTGLELLFPLWKIPTNELAQQMIAGGLKAAITCLDPRVMPAHFAGDQFSNKLLQELPESIDPCGENGEFHTFAWDGPMFKYPIPVVAGEVVTRNGFVYSDLLPEV
;
A
#
# COMPACT_ATOMS: atom_id res chain seq x y z
N LEU A 1 8.52 9.33 -5.58
CA LEU A 1 9.88 9.78 -5.27
C LEU A 1 10.64 10.07 -6.56
N GLU A 2 11.24 11.25 -6.65
CA GLU A 2 11.93 11.71 -7.87
C GLU A 2 13.10 10.83 -8.27
N ASP A 3 13.87 10.37 -7.31
CA ASP A 3 15.01 9.49 -7.54
C ASP A 3 14.59 8.14 -8.14
N ILE A 4 13.47 7.59 -7.69
CA ILE A 4 12.91 6.35 -8.24
C ILE A 4 12.42 6.59 -9.66
N ARG A 5 11.73 7.69 -9.92
CA ARG A 5 11.31 8.06 -11.27
C ARG A 5 12.50 8.20 -12.21
N ASN A 6 13.52 8.93 -11.79
CA ASN A 6 14.73 9.13 -12.57
C ASN A 6 15.42 7.79 -12.90
N TYR A 7 15.48 6.90 -11.93
CA TYR A 7 16.03 5.55 -12.14
C TYR A 7 15.25 4.78 -13.21
N ARG A 8 13.92 4.81 -13.14
CA ARG A 8 13.06 4.13 -14.12
C ARG A 8 13.20 4.73 -15.50
N GLU A 9 13.23 6.05 -15.61
CA GLU A 9 13.40 6.73 -16.88
C GLU A 9 14.73 6.35 -17.52
N ALA A 10 15.81 6.31 -16.74
CA ALA A 10 17.13 5.92 -17.23
C ALA A 10 17.14 4.46 -17.71
N LYS A 11 16.52 3.55 -16.96
CA LYS A 11 16.49 2.12 -17.31
C LYS A 11 15.64 1.83 -18.55
N MET A 12 14.65 2.65 -18.83
CA MET A 12 13.75 2.44 -19.95
C MET A 12 14.24 3.12 -21.25
N GLN A 13 15.32 3.90 -21.16
CA GLN A 13 15.91 4.52 -22.35
C GLN A 13 16.30 3.46 -23.38
N GLY A 14 15.96 3.71 -24.64
CA GLY A 14 16.29 2.82 -25.74
C GLY A 14 15.40 1.60 -25.90
N THR A 15 14.42 1.39 -25.01
CA THR A 15 13.49 0.25 -25.11
C THR A 15 12.35 0.48 -26.09
N GLY A 16 12.09 1.74 -26.48
CA GLY A 16 10.93 2.11 -27.30
C GLY A 16 9.62 2.14 -26.53
N LEU A 17 9.65 1.93 -25.21
CA LEU A 17 8.47 1.97 -24.34
C LEU A 17 8.27 3.37 -23.78
N GLU A 18 7.02 3.82 -23.79
CA GLU A 18 6.63 5.08 -23.18
C GLU A 18 6.32 4.84 -21.70
N LEU A 19 6.87 5.70 -20.84
CA LEU A 19 6.62 5.67 -19.41
C LEU A 19 5.44 6.56 -19.05
N LEU A 20 4.53 6.04 -18.27
CA LEU A 20 3.37 6.79 -17.78
C LEU A 20 3.43 6.88 -16.26
N PHE A 21 3.23 8.08 -15.72
CA PHE A 21 3.22 8.34 -14.28
C PHE A 21 1.94 9.10 -13.92
N PRO A 22 0.75 8.47 -14.06
CA PRO A 22 -0.53 9.17 -13.93
C PRO A 22 -0.79 9.71 -12.52
N LEU A 23 -0.10 9.17 -11.51
CA LEU A 23 -0.27 9.59 -10.11
C LEU A 23 0.82 10.58 -9.66
N TRP A 24 1.71 10.96 -10.57
CA TRP A 24 2.86 11.80 -10.25
C TRP A 24 2.42 13.15 -9.65
N LYS A 25 3.01 13.48 -8.50
CA LYS A 25 2.77 14.73 -7.75
C LYS A 25 1.35 14.89 -7.19
N ILE A 26 0.53 13.86 -7.19
CA ILE A 26 -0.71 13.89 -6.42
C ILE A 26 -0.32 13.76 -4.94
N PRO A 27 -0.75 14.68 -4.06
CA PRO A 27 -0.49 14.53 -2.62
C PRO A 27 -1.03 13.20 -2.12
N THR A 28 -0.21 12.47 -1.33
CA THR A 28 -0.55 11.12 -0.92
C THR A 28 -1.77 11.04 -0.02
N ASN A 29 -2.03 12.07 0.79
CA ASN A 29 -3.25 12.13 1.59
C ASN A 29 -4.51 12.22 0.73
N GLU A 30 -4.47 12.99 -0.35
CA GLU A 30 -5.57 13.08 -1.30
C GLU A 30 -5.72 11.78 -2.10
N LEU A 31 -4.60 11.22 -2.55
CA LEU A 31 -4.60 9.98 -3.31
C LEU A 31 -5.19 8.83 -2.49
N ALA A 32 -4.78 8.69 -1.22
CA ALA A 32 -5.33 7.68 -0.33
C ALA A 32 -6.84 7.81 -0.18
N GLN A 33 -7.32 9.03 0.04
CA GLN A 33 -8.76 9.29 0.16
C GLN A 33 -9.50 8.96 -1.13
N GLN A 34 -8.95 9.32 -2.28
CA GLN A 34 -9.55 9.02 -3.59
C GLN A 34 -9.64 7.51 -3.84
N MET A 35 -8.59 6.76 -3.49
CA MET A 35 -8.60 5.30 -3.64
C MET A 35 -9.67 4.65 -2.78
N ILE A 36 -9.79 5.08 -1.53
CA ILE A 36 -10.81 4.56 -0.61
C ILE A 36 -12.22 4.91 -1.11
N ALA A 37 -12.43 6.16 -1.47
CA ALA A 37 -13.72 6.62 -1.99
C ALA A 37 -14.11 5.92 -3.29
N GLY A 38 -13.11 5.56 -4.10
CA GLY A 38 -13.31 4.83 -5.36
C GLY A 38 -13.59 3.34 -5.19
N GLY A 39 -13.55 2.81 -3.96
CA GLY A 39 -13.91 1.43 -3.68
C GLY A 39 -12.73 0.46 -3.56
N LEU A 40 -11.49 0.96 -3.51
CA LEU A 40 -10.34 0.09 -3.27
C LEU A 40 -10.47 -0.57 -1.89
N LYS A 41 -10.28 -1.91 -1.86
CA LYS A 41 -10.22 -2.68 -0.63
C LYS A 41 -8.85 -3.32 -0.52
N ALA A 42 -8.13 -2.93 0.51
CA ALA A 42 -6.78 -3.40 0.78
C ALA A 42 -6.56 -3.52 2.28
N ALA A 43 -5.59 -4.31 2.68
CA ALA A 43 -5.20 -4.46 4.07
C ALA A 43 -3.69 -4.31 4.21
N ILE A 44 -3.24 -3.83 5.36
CA ILE A 44 -1.81 -3.77 5.70
C ILE A 44 -1.34 -5.19 5.97
N THR A 45 -0.41 -5.68 5.15
CA THR A 45 0.15 -7.03 5.27
C THR A 45 1.54 -7.04 5.87
N CYS A 46 2.22 -5.92 5.88
CA CYS A 46 3.56 -5.79 6.44
C CYS A 46 3.77 -4.36 6.90
N LEU A 47 4.44 -4.19 8.03
CA LEU A 47 4.84 -2.87 8.50
C LEU A 47 6.19 -2.92 9.22
N ASP A 48 6.83 -1.76 9.28
CA ASP A 48 8.06 -1.57 10.03
C ASP A 48 7.72 -1.08 11.44
N PRO A 49 7.89 -1.93 12.49
CA PRO A 49 7.52 -1.54 13.85
C PRO A 49 8.43 -0.47 14.46
N ARG A 50 9.54 -0.14 13.80
CA ARG A 50 10.42 0.94 14.23
C ARG A 50 9.83 2.32 13.96
N VAL A 51 8.94 2.43 12.96
CA VAL A 51 8.37 3.71 12.53
C VAL A 51 6.87 3.80 12.70
N MET A 52 6.16 2.68 12.82
CA MET A 52 4.71 2.72 13.06
C MET A 52 4.28 1.63 14.04
N PRO A 53 3.19 1.87 14.81
CA PRO A 53 2.71 0.89 15.80
C PRO A 53 2.31 -0.44 15.16
N ALA A 54 2.71 -1.53 15.80
CA ALA A 54 2.46 -2.89 15.30
C ALA A 54 0.97 -3.24 15.19
N HIS A 55 0.11 -2.59 15.97
CA HIS A 55 -1.33 -2.88 15.97
C HIS A 55 -2.02 -2.55 14.64
N PHE A 56 -1.37 -1.77 13.78
CA PHE A 56 -1.90 -1.49 12.44
C PHE A 56 -1.80 -2.68 11.49
N ALA A 57 -1.03 -3.72 11.83
CA ALA A 57 -0.92 -4.91 10.99
C ALA A 57 -2.28 -5.59 10.85
N GLY A 58 -2.69 -5.83 9.62
CA GLY A 58 -3.99 -6.43 9.32
C GLY A 58 -5.14 -5.43 9.18
N ASP A 59 -4.92 -4.17 9.51
CA ASP A 59 -5.97 -3.17 9.38
C ASP A 59 -6.31 -2.90 7.91
N GLN A 60 -7.59 -2.64 7.67
CA GLN A 60 -8.04 -2.25 6.34
C GLN A 60 -7.61 -0.83 6.02
N PHE A 61 -7.25 -0.62 4.76
CA PHE A 61 -6.96 0.70 4.22
C PHE A 61 -8.29 1.45 4.09
N SER A 62 -8.57 2.30 5.06
CA SER A 62 -9.87 2.94 5.26
C SER A 62 -9.68 4.35 5.80
N ASN A 63 -10.76 5.13 5.79
CA ASN A 63 -10.75 6.47 6.39
C ASN A 63 -10.40 6.42 7.88
N LYS A 64 -10.84 5.37 8.59
CA LYS A 64 -10.48 5.16 9.99
C LYS A 64 -8.97 5.01 10.15
N LEU A 65 -8.33 4.20 9.31
CA LEU A 65 -6.89 4.03 9.31
C LEU A 65 -6.19 5.37 9.08
N LEU A 66 -6.63 6.14 8.08
CA LEU A 66 -6.01 7.42 7.76
C LEU A 66 -6.09 8.40 8.92
N GLN A 67 -7.19 8.39 9.68
CA GLN A 67 -7.35 9.25 10.86
C GLN A 67 -6.44 8.85 12.01
N GLU A 68 -6.15 7.56 12.14
CA GLU A 68 -5.37 7.01 13.25
C GLU A 68 -3.87 6.98 12.97
N LEU A 69 -3.45 7.08 11.71
CA LEU A 69 -2.03 7.06 11.36
C LEU A 69 -1.29 8.27 11.96
N PRO A 70 -0.09 8.05 12.53
CA PRO A 70 0.75 9.16 12.94
C PRO A 70 1.08 10.08 11.75
N GLU A 71 1.24 11.37 12.02
CA GLU A 71 1.56 12.36 10.97
C GLU A 71 2.86 12.06 10.24
N SER A 72 3.80 11.38 10.90
CA SER A 72 5.08 11.00 10.31
C SER A 72 4.97 9.89 9.26
N ILE A 73 3.83 9.20 9.19
CA ILE A 73 3.61 8.08 8.28
C ILE A 73 2.91 8.59 7.01
N ASP A 74 3.51 8.27 5.87
CA ASP A 74 2.88 8.56 4.58
C ASP A 74 1.62 7.69 4.42
N PRO A 75 0.45 8.28 4.12
CA PRO A 75 -0.79 7.52 3.96
C PRO A 75 -0.75 6.45 2.87
N CYS A 76 0.17 6.57 1.91
CA CYS A 76 0.38 5.57 0.86
C CYS A 76 1.60 4.68 1.11
N GLY A 77 2.27 4.83 2.25
CA GLY A 77 3.44 4.02 2.59
C GLY A 77 4.64 4.22 1.68
N GLU A 78 4.80 5.42 1.11
CA GLU A 78 5.82 5.70 0.09
C GLU A 78 7.25 5.61 0.61
N ASN A 79 7.46 5.70 1.90
CA ASN A 79 8.78 5.61 2.52
C ASN A 79 9.08 4.21 3.09
N GLY A 80 8.35 3.21 2.65
CA GLY A 80 8.55 1.84 3.09
C GLY A 80 7.99 1.52 4.47
N GLU A 81 7.11 2.35 5.00
CA GLU A 81 6.55 2.17 6.35
C GLU A 81 5.66 0.94 6.44
N PHE A 82 4.89 0.67 5.38
CA PHE A 82 4.01 -0.48 5.31
C PHE A 82 3.73 -0.90 3.86
N HIS A 83 3.26 -2.12 3.70
CA HIS A 83 2.78 -2.67 2.43
C HIS A 83 1.34 -3.13 2.58
N THR A 84 0.58 -3.03 1.51
CA THR A 84 -0.81 -3.49 1.46
C THR A 84 -1.00 -4.57 0.42
N PHE A 85 -2.06 -5.34 0.60
CA PHE A 85 -2.58 -6.26 -0.42
C PHE A 85 -3.98 -5.83 -0.78
N ALA A 86 -4.22 -5.50 -2.04
CA ALA A 86 -5.54 -5.15 -2.55
C ALA A 86 -6.27 -6.42 -3.01
N TRP A 87 -7.48 -6.66 -2.48
CA TRP A 87 -8.26 -7.84 -2.86
C TRP A 87 -9.54 -7.51 -3.61
N ASP A 88 -9.93 -6.22 -3.66
CA ASP A 88 -11.11 -5.76 -4.38
C ASP A 88 -10.97 -4.28 -4.75
N GLY A 89 -11.74 -3.86 -5.72
CA GLY A 89 -11.75 -2.49 -6.18
C GLY A 89 -12.38 -2.40 -7.56
N PRO A 90 -12.53 -1.17 -8.10
CA PRO A 90 -13.16 -0.99 -9.41
C PRO A 90 -12.41 -1.67 -10.56
N MET A 91 -11.10 -1.95 -10.39
CA MET A 91 -10.30 -2.61 -11.39
C MET A 91 -10.42 -4.15 -11.35
N PHE A 92 -11.04 -4.71 -10.32
CA PHE A 92 -11.21 -6.16 -10.18
C PHE A 92 -12.53 -6.60 -10.79
N LYS A 93 -12.51 -7.70 -11.53
CA LYS A 93 -13.73 -8.34 -12.03
C LYS A 93 -14.47 -9.03 -10.89
N TYR A 94 -13.71 -9.66 -9.98
CA TYR A 94 -14.21 -10.31 -8.77
C TYR A 94 -13.27 -10.02 -7.64
N PRO A 95 -13.75 -9.97 -6.39
CA PRO A 95 -12.86 -9.93 -5.22
C PRO A 95 -11.96 -11.15 -5.19
N ILE A 96 -10.73 -10.99 -4.74
CA ILE A 96 -9.86 -12.12 -4.42
C ILE A 96 -10.29 -12.66 -3.06
N PRO A 97 -10.75 -13.91 -2.97
CA PRO A 97 -11.21 -14.44 -1.68
C PRO A 97 -10.03 -14.74 -0.76
N VAL A 98 -9.90 -13.92 0.28
CA VAL A 98 -8.83 -14.03 1.27
C VAL A 98 -9.40 -13.90 2.67
N VAL A 99 -8.75 -14.54 3.64
CA VAL A 99 -9.05 -14.40 5.06
C VAL A 99 -7.78 -14.01 5.81
N ALA A 100 -7.95 -13.28 6.90
CA ALA A 100 -6.85 -12.88 7.76
C ALA A 100 -6.27 -14.12 8.45
N GLY A 101 -4.96 -14.27 8.41
CA GLY A 101 -4.21 -15.26 9.15
C GLY A 101 -3.57 -14.70 10.40
N GLU A 102 -2.43 -15.25 10.80
CA GLU A 102 -1.72 -14.82 11.98
C GLU A 102 -0.93 -13.53 11.75
N VAL A 103 -0.76 -12.76 12.83
CA VAL A 103 0.18 -11.64 12.86
C VAL A 103 1.48 -12.15 13.47
N VAL A 104 2.57 -12.05 12.72
CA VAL A 104 3.87 -12.59 13.11
C VAL A 104 4.99 -11.60 12.83
N THR A 105 6.09 -11.72 13.57
CA THR A 105 7.29 -10.92 13.33
C THR A 105 8.33 -11.77 12.60
N ARG A 106 8.82 -11.27 11.46
CA ARG A 106 9.88 -11.93 10.68
C ARG A 106 10.92 -10.90 10.28
N ASN A 107 12.19 -11.17 10.58
CA ASN A 107 13.31 -10.31 10.19
C ASN A 107 13.13 -8.84 10.59
N GLY A 108 12.52 -8.58 11.75
CA GLY A 108 12.31 -7.24 12.27
C GLY A 108 11.08 -6.51 11.71
N PHE A 109 10.29 -7.16 10.83
CA PHE A 109 9.05 -6.62 10.32
C PHE A 109 7.85 -7.39 10.87
N VAL A 110 6.73 -6.70 11.00
CA VAL A 110 5.47 -7.32 11.43
C VAL A 110 4.63 -7.63 10.19
N TYR A 111 4.23 -8.88 10.06
CA TYR A 111 3.40 -9.37 8.95
C TYR A 111 2.03 -9.79 9.47
N SER A 112 1.00 -9.41 8.72
CA SER A 112 -0.33 -9.98 8.87
C SER A 112 -0.58 -10.87 7.66
N ASP A 113 -0.57 -12.17 7.87
CA ASP A 113 -0.75 -13.13 6.79
C ASP A 113 -2.17 -13.06 6.24
N LEU A 114 -2.29 -13.17 4.93
CA LEU A 114 -3.56 -13.38 4.24
C LEU A 114 -3.55 -14.76 3.61
N LEU A 115 -4.62 -15.51 3.85
CA LEU A 115 -4.73 -16.88 3.37
C LEU A 115 -5.84 -16.94 2.31
N PRO A 116 -5.67 -17.80 1.28
CA PRO A 116 -6.76 -18.02 0.34
C PRO A 116 -7.98 -18.57 1.09
N GLU A 117 -9.15 -18.04 0.78
CA GLU A 117 -10.40 -18.61 1.23
C GLU A 117 -10.78 -19.77 0.29
N VAL A 118 -10.95 -20.95 0.86
CA VAL A 118 -11.20 -22.17 0.05
C VAL A 118 -12.68 -22.51 0.04
#